data_1cba305a1dc05b126c828f3194862b8c
#
_entry.id   1cba305a1dc05b126c828f3194862b8c
#
_cell.length_a   1.000
_cell.length_b   1.000
_cell.length_c   1.000
_cell.angle_alpha   90.00
_cell.angle_beta   90.00
_cell.angle_gamma   90.00
#
_symmetry.space_group_name_H-M   'P 1'
#
loop_
_entity.id
_entity.type
_entity.pdbx_description
1 polymer ?
#
loop_
_entity_poly.entity_id
_entity_poly.type
_entity_poly.pdbx_seq_one_letter_code
_entity_poly.pdbx_strand_id
1 'polypeptide(L)'
;MHTLTKHKSKTWAALILSGMLLFTMNTTGYAAASTESMPKPAWTSSSLMLSEANTEKDVLIKGIHAVPSKNLVYVHAFQPVTKTSSKTTLDWQLDSLQAFDVTTGQLKWNTIFHEKSGPYTTYSDSVYASNGTAYVYMEYSDKTKKLYSFNTSGKTNWIKTVNSPASISLLDNDTLMVASSQGVQSNGSVRSAISLYDKKGTLITEKTINGNVLKADHGRIVVDASKQTKVGNFWQQAANPKVEIYDRTLNRLSFYQFPANANTLGDGGGESLAILDDGSIIMRANFENTGNRLMGFGIDGKLAWGRAIVGDAYIQTAGNGYTVFTGQKLELYTMKGKVTERTFKDAQPALMHVDQTQDGQYQLDFAKTGYILDPQTLDDVHIYTTSASVPSLEGVSTYVDDVIYSMNDEKLSKYVLKAAAK
;
A
#
# COMPACT_ATOMS: atom_id res chain seq x y z
N MET A 1 -11.96 -31.19 -35.36
CA MET A 1 -13.01 -30.16 -35.40
C MET A 1 -13.41 -29.90 -33.95
N HIS A 2 -12.72 -29.00 -33.26
CA HIS A 2 -13.08 -28.56 -31.90
C HIS A 2 -13.10 -27.03 -31.91
N THR A 3 -14.28 -26.51 -31.72
CA THR A 3 -14.64 -25.10 -31.66
C THR A 3 -14.09 -24.50 -30.36
N LEU A 4 -13.17 -23.57 -30.46
CA LEU A 4 -12.68 -22.75 -29.34
C LEU A 4 -13.69 -21.60 -29.10
N THR A 5 -14.34 -21.65 -27.98
CA THR A 5 -15.20 -20.60 -27.43
C THR A 5 -14.36 -19.44 -26.93
N LYS A 6 -14.55 -18.27 -27.53
CA LYS A 6 -13.99 -16.99 -27.08
C LYS A 6 -14.54 -16.62 -25.69
N HIS A 7 -13.71 -16.60 -24.68
CA HIS A 7 -14.01 -15.92 -23.43
C HIS A 7 -13.76 -14.41 -23.59
N LYS A 8 -14.86 -13.68 -23.66
CA LYS A 8 -14.85 -12.21 -23.48
C LYS A 8 -14.63 -11.92 -21.99
N SER A 9 -13.59 -11.18 -21.66
CA SER A 9 -13.42 -10.57 -20.34
C SER A 9 -14.59 -9.61 -20.09
N LYS A 10 -15.42 -9.92 -19.12
CA LYS A 10 -16.47 -9.01 -18.63
C LYS A 10 -15.87 -8.16 -17.53
N THR A 11 -15.75 -6.87 -17.84
CA THR A 11 -15.61 -5.79 -16.87
C THR A 11 -16.74 -5.91 -15.85
N TRP A 12 -16.41 -6.06 -14.58
CA TRP A 12 -17.38 -6.03 -13.49
C TRP A 12 -17.69 -4.58 -13.14
N ALA A 13 -18.76 -4.06 -13.73
CA ALA A 13 -19.45 -2.90 -13.18
C ALA A 13 -20.46 -3.45 -12.15
N ALA A 14 -20.18 -3.30 -10.90
CA ALA A 14 -21.13 -3.62 -9.82
C ALA A 14 -22.18 -2.51 -9.75
N LEU A 15 -23.37 -2.77 -10.24
CA LEU A 15 -24.55 -1.94 -10.03
C LEU A 15 -25.13 -2.30 -8.64
N ILE A 16 -24.93 -1.46 -7.65
CA ILE A 16 -25.63 -1.57 -6.37
C ILE A 16 -26.86 -0.67 -6.41
N LEU A 17 -28.03 -1.28 -6.50
CA LEU A 17 -29.30 -0.64 -6.25
C LEU A 17 -29.54 -0.65 -4.72
N SER A 18 -29.41 0.50 -4.06
CA SER A 18 -29.76 0.64 -2.66
C SER A 18 -31.03 1.43 -2.50
N GLY A 19 -32.00 0.80 -1.80
CA GLY A 19 -33.25 1.41 -1.42
C GLY A 19 -33.05 2.55 -0.41
N MET A 20 -33.72 3.67 -0.67
CA MET A 20 -33.81 4.81 0.25
C MET A 20 -34.63 4.43 1.49
N LEU A 21 -34.03 4.49 2.65
CA LEU A 21 -34.72 4.64 3.93
C LEU A 21 -34.45 6.07 4.46
N LEU A 22 -35.49 6.88 4.45
CA LEU A 22 -35.48 8.21 5.06
C LEU A 22 -35.56 8.06 6.59
N PHE A 23 -34.47 8.41 7.29
CA PHE A 23 -34.53 8.69 8.72
C PHE A 23 -34.30 10.18 8.96
N THR A 24 -35.31 10.85 9.53
CA THR A 24 -35.20 12.21 10.07
C THR A 24 -34.46 12.17 11.39
N MET A 25 -33.26 12.72 11.46
CA MET A 25 -32.54 12.92 12.72
C MET A 25 -32.42 14.39 13.06
N ASN A 26 -32.68 14.69 14.33
CA ASN A 26 -32.52 15.99 14.97
C ASN A 26 -31.06 16.48 14.87
N THR A 27 -30.88 17.64 14.29
CA THR A 27 -29.60 18.32 14.15
C THR A 27 -29.28 19.16 15.39
N THR A 28 -28.39 18.72 16.25
CA THR A 28 -27.62 19.63 17.08
C THR A 28 -26.51 20.22 16.20
N GLY A 29 -26.57 21.51 15.97
CA GLY A 29 -25.66 22.20 15.07
C GLY A 29 -24.22 22.20 15.58
N TYR A 30 -23.36 21.50 14.86
CA TYR A 30 -21.94 21.81 14.85
C TYR A 30 -21.74 22.88 13.77
N ALA A 31 -21.00 23.94 14.12
CA ALA A 31 -20.57 24.92 13.14
C ALA A 31 -19.79 24.17 12.03
N ALA A 32 -20.25 24.32 10.79
CA ALA A 32 -19.55 23.79 9.65
C ALA A 32 -18.18 24.49 9.61
N ALA A 33 -17.11 23.74 9.80
CA ALA A 33 -15.77 24.23 9.50
C ALA A 33 -15.78 24.71 8.04
N SER A 34 -15.27 25.91 7.79
CA SER A 34 -15.20 26.45 6.44
C SER A 34 -14.28 25.57 5.60
N THR A 35 -14.87 24.80 4.68
CA THR A 35 -14.11 24.05 3.69
C THR A 35 -13.33 25.03 2.81
N GLU A 36 -12.01 24.99 2.90
CA GLU A 36 -11.17 25.78 2.01
C GLU A 36 -11.11 25.11 0.63
N SER A 37 -11.16 25.91 -0.44
CA SER A 37 -10.86 25.40 -1.78
C SER A 37 -9.38 24.96 -1.82
N MET A 38 -9.10 23.84 -2.51
CA MET A 38 -7.73 23.39 -2.73
C MET A 38 -6.89 24.59 -3.23
N PRO A 39 -5.75 24.88 -2.61
CA PRO A 39 -4.91 26.01 -3.04
C PRO A 39 -4.40 25.76 -4.46
N LYS A 40 -4.01 26.83 -5.15
CA LYS A 40 -3.26 26.66 -6.41
C LYS A 40 -1.94 25.94 -6.10
N PRO A 41 -1.44 25.10 -7.03
CA PRO A 41 -0.16 24.46 -6.83
C PRO A 41 0.95 25.52 -6.64
N ALA A 42 1.78 25.30 -5.64
CA ALA A 42 2.96 26.13 -5.39
C ALA A 42 3.96 26.01 -6.55
N TRP A 43 4.02 24.82 -7.15
CA TRP A 43 4.71 24.56 -8.40
C TRP A 43 4.11 23.30 -9.08
N THR A 44 4.37 23.19 -10.38
CA THR A 44 4.08 22.00 -11.19
C THR A 44 5.33 21.65 -11.98
N SER A 45 5.74 20.40 -12.00
CA SER A 45 6.93 19.93 -12.71
C SER A 45 6.72 19.95 -14.24
N SER A 46 7.80 19.71 -14.98
CA SER A 46 7.71 19.21 -16.36
C SER A 46 7.06 17.83 -16.36
N SER A 47 6.59 17.37 -17.54
CA SER A 47 6.09 16.01 -17.71
C SER A 47 7.14 14.97 -17.34
N LEU A 48 6.69 13.81 -16.85
CA LEU A 48 7.58 12.70 -16.53
C LEU A 48 8.37 12.25 -17.76
N MET A 49 9.62 11.87 -17.54
CA MET A 49 10.51 11.40 -18.59
C MET A 49 10.54 9.86 -18.61
N LEU A 50 10.16 9.28 -19.76
CA LEU A 50 10.28 7.87 -20.06
C LEU A 50 11.14 7.68 -21.32
N SER A 51 11.84 6.56 -21.46
CA SER A 51 12.86 6.38 -22.50
C SER A 51 12.30 6.31 -23.94
N GLU A 52 11.09 5.86 -24.08
CA GLU A 52 10.41 5.71 -25.38
C GLU A 52 8.96 6.11 -25.19
N ALA A 53 8.72 7.44 -25.19
CA ALA A 53 7.36 7.94 -25.11
C ALA A 53 6.54 7.41 -26.28
N ASN A 54 5.75 6.37 -26.04
CA ASN A 54 4.66 6.06 -26.92
C ASN A 54 3.52 7.02 -26.58
N THR A 55 3.33 8.04 -27.40
CA THR A 55 2.34 9.10 -27.21
C THR A 55 0.89 8.59 -27.19
N GLU A 56 0.67 7.31 -27.40
CA GLU A 56 -0.66 6.68 -27.43
C GLU A 56 -1.04 6.04 -26.09
N LYS A 57 -0.15 6.01 -25.08
CA LYS A 57 -0.44 5.36 -23.80
C LYS A 57 -0.10 6.24 -22.63
N ASP A 58 -1.01 6.27 -21.67
CA ASP A 58 -0.87 7.04 -20.44
C ASP A 58 0.28 6.52 -19.57
N VAL A 59 0.99 7.44 -18.93
CA VAL A 59 1.95 7.12 -17.89
C VAL A 59 1.19 6.85 -16.60
N LEU A 60 1.43 5.69 -16.01
CA LEU A 60 0.83 5.29 -14.73
C LEU A 60 1.85 5.46 -13.60
N ILE A 61 1.35 5.83 -12.44
CA ILE A 61 2.16 6.08 -11.25
C ILE A 61 1.99 4.91 -10.28
N LYS A 62 3.11 4.33 -9.84
CA LYS A 62 3.13 3.31 -8.79
C LYS A 62 3.17 3.91 -7.40
N GLY A 63 3.86 5.04 -7.26
CA GLY A 63 3.95 5.71 -5.99
C GLY A 63 4.66 7.06 -6.07
N ILE A 64 4.32 7.92 -5.11
CA ILE A 64 4.99 9.17 -4.82
C ILE A 64 5.50 9.07 -3.39
N HIS A 65 6.74 9.47 -3.15
CA HIS A 65 7.31 9.49 -1.81
C HIS A 65 8.15 10.76 -1.60
N ALA A 66 7.78 11.56 -0.63
CA ALA A 66 8.50 12.78 -0.31
C ALA A 66 9.52 12.54 0.82
N VAL A 67 10.69 13.13 0.67
CA VAL A 67 11.73 13.18 1.71
C VAL A 67 12.16 14.64 1.88
N PRO A 68 11.35 15.49 2.54
CA PRO A 68 11.57 16.92 2.63
C PRO A 68 12.92 17.27 3.25
N SER A 69 13.37 16.49 4.25
CA SER A 69 14.68 16.64 4.90
C SER A 69 15.87 16.48 3.94
N LYS A 70 15.65 15.90 2.75
CA LYS A 70 16.65 15.72 1.67
C LYS A 70 16.32 16.57 0.45
N ASN A 71 15.31 17.41 0.53
CA ASN A 71 14.81 18.23 -0.58
C ASN A 71 14.46 17.38 -1.82
N LEU A 72 13.78 16.24 -1.62
CA LEU A 72 13.44 15.27 -2.66
C LEU A 72 11.99 14.84 -2.60
N VAL A 73 11.38 14.69 -3.79
CA VAL A 73 10.16 13.90 -4.01
C VAL A 73 10.47 12.87 -5.08
N TYR A 74 10.26 11.60 -4.76
CA TYR A 74 10.39 10.49 -5.70
C TYR A 74 9.05 10.20 -6.38
N VAL A 75 9.12 9.90 -7.67
CA VAL A 75 7.99 9.38 -8.44
C VAL A 75 8.44 8.09 -9.12
N HIS A 76 7.81 6.98 -8.78
CA HIS A 76 7.97 5.72 -9.50
C HIS A 76 6.84 5.61 -10.52
N ALA A 77 7.19 5.68 -11.79
CA ALA A 77 6.24 5.71 -12.90
C ALA A 77 6.53 4.59 -13.88
N PHE A 78 5.50 4.14 -14.58
CA PHE A 78 5.63 3.22 -15.68
C PHE A 78 4.66 3.53 -16.82
N GLN A 79 5.02 3.10 -18.02
CA GLN A 79 4.14 3.13 -19.18
C GLN A 79 3.89 1.70 -19.66
N PRO A 80 2.62 1.26 -19.77
CA PRO A 80 2.31 -0.05 -20.33
C PRO A 80 2.75 -0.13 -21.80
N VAL A 81 3.40 -1.22 -22.16
CA VAL A 81 3.78 -1.52 -23.56
C VAL A 81 3.14 -2.81 -23.96
N THR A 82 2.23 -2.75 -24.93
CA THR A 82 1.59 -3.96 -25.47
C THR A 82 2.38 -4.44 -26.67
N LYS A 83 3.02 -5.60 -26.56
CA LYS A 83 3.55 -6.32 -27.73
C LYS A 83 2.61 -7.45 -28.10
N THR A 84 2.01 -7.34 -29.27
CA THR A 84 1.21 -8.42 -29.85
C THR A 84 2.11 -9.24 -30.76
N SER A 85 2.45 -10.46 -30.33
CA SER A 85 2.93 -11.49 -31.26
C SER A 85 1.73 -12.23 -31.83
N SER A 86 1.91 -12.94 -32.92
CA SER A 86 0.79 -13.65 -33.63
C SER A 86 0.00 -14.64 -32.74
N LYS A 87 0.39 -14.86 -31.48
CA LYS A 87 -0.24 -15.84 -30.57
C LYS A 87 -0.44 -15.37 -29.13
N THR A 88 0.22 -14.30 -28.67
CA THR A 88 0.12 -13.83 -27.26
C THR A 88 0.30 -12.33 -27.18
N THR A 89 -0.54 -11.69 -26.38
CA THR A 89 -0.36 -10.30 -25.95
C THR A 89 0.39 -10.35 -24.62
N LEU A 90 1.56 -9.73 -24.56
CA LEU A 90 2.35 -9.61 -23.35
C LEU A 90 2.25 -8.19 -22.83
N ASP A 91 1.88 -8.03 -21.58
CA ASP A 91 1.85 -6.75 -20.89
C ASP A 91 3.25 -6.50 -20.31
N TRP A 92 3.97 -5.61 -20.96
CA TRP A 92 5.29 -5.14 -20.54
C TRP A 92 5.20 -3.71 -20.06
N GLN A 93 6.23 -3.24 -19.36
CA GLN A 93 6.28 -1.91 -18.78
C GLN A 93 7.64 -1.25 -19.08
N LEU A 94 7.59 0.07 -19.28
CA LEU A 94 8.75 0.94 -19.24
C LEU A 94 8.72 1.64 -17.87
N ASP A 95 9.60 1.25 -16.98
CA ASP A 95 9.65 1.80 -15.62
C ASP A 95 10.71 2.89 -15.48
N SER A 96 10.41 3.90 -14.68
CA SER A 96 11.34 4.96 -14.30
C SER A 96 11.20 5.33 -12.84
N LEU A 97 12.32 5.66 -12.21
CA LEU A 97 12.36 6.36 -10.93
C LEU A 97 12.90 7.77 -11.15
N GLN A 98 12.12 8.77 -10.78
CA GLN A 98 12.46 10.18 -10.95
C GLN A 98 12.47 10.88 -9.60
N ALA A 99 13.39 11.80 -9.42
CA ALA A 99 13.46 12.62 -8.22
C ALA A 99 13.38 14.09 -8.55
N PHE A 100 12.49 14.79 -7.88
CA PHE A 100 12.24 16.21 -8.03
C PHE A 100 12.67 16.99 -6.80
N ASP A 101 13.05 18.24 -7.00
CA ASP A 101 13.34 19.16 -5.92
C ASP A 101 12.05 19.61 -5.23
N VAL A 102 11.96 19.43 -3.91
CA VAL A 102 10.76 19.78 -3.10
C VAL A 102 10.42 21.28 -3.19
N THR A 103 11.44 22.15 -3.35
CA THR A 103 11.25 23.60 -3.34
C THR A 103 10.81 24.13 -4.69
N THR A 104 11.39 23.61 -5.77
CA THR A 104 11.25 24.18 -7.12
C THR A 104 10.45 23.32 -8.08
N GLY A 105 10.24 22.03 -7.79
CA GLY A 105 9.61 21.06 -8.70
C GLY A 105 10.49 20.66 -9.89
N GLN A 106 11.76 21.09 -9.91
CA GLN A 106 12.68 20.74 -10.98
C GLN A 106 13.15 19.29 -10.85
N LEU A 107 13.24 18.60 -11.98
CA LEU A 107 13.82 17.26 -12.05
C LEU A 107 15.31 17.33 -11.65
N LYS A 108 15.69 16.58 -10.61
CA LYS A 108 17.08 16.48 -10.14
C LYS A 108 17.81 15.34 -10.84
N TRP A 109 17.15 14.21 -10.97
CA TRP A 109 17.68 13.05 -11.69
C TRP A 109 16.55 12.10 -12.09
N ASN A 110 16.86 11.24 -13.03
CA ASN A 110 15.98 10.24 -13.60
C ASN A 110 16.77 8.96 -13.86
N THR A 111 16.19 7.82 -13.51
CA THR A 111 16.70 6.50 -13.87
C THR A 111 15.60 5.75 -14.61
N ILE A 112 15.92 5.33 -15.82
CA ILE A 112 15.04 4.52 -16.67
C ILE A 112 15.57 3.09 -16.62
N PHE A 113 14.71 2.14 -16.29
CA PHE A 113 15.08 0.74 -16.10
C PHE A 113 15.03 -0.10 -17.37
N HIS A 114 14.69 0.52 -18.50
CA HIS A 114 14.69 -0.12 -19.81
C HIS A 114 15.80 0.47 -20.69
N GLU A 115 16.63 -0.41 -21.24
CA GLU A 115 17.58 -0.04 -22.30
C GLU A 115 16.93 -0.29 -23.66
N LYS A 116 17.27 0.54 -24.68
CA LYS A 116 16.65 0.53 -26.01
C LYS A 116 16.59 -0.85 -26.69
N SER A 117 17.48 -1.76 -26.36
CA SER A 117 17.53 -3.15 -26.82
C SER A 117 17.43 -4.17 -25.71
N GLY A 118 17.16 -3.72 -24.47
CA GLY A 118 17.09 -4.59 -23.29
C GLY A 118 15.70 -5.18 -23.05
N PRO A 119 15.59 -6.06 -22.06
CA PRO A 119 14.32 -6.63 -21.66
C PRO A 119 13.40 -5.55 -21.02
N TYR A 120 12.11 -5.60 -21.31
CA TYR A 120 11.10 -4.79 -20.64
C TYR A 120 10.89 -5.29 -19.22
N THR A 121 10.35 -4.45 -18.35
CA THR A 121 9.91 -4.85 -17.03
C THR A 121 8.53 -5.52 -17.10
N THR A 122 8.30 -6.47 -16.20
CA THR A 122 7.03 -7.18 -16.04
C THR A 122 6.39 -6.88 -14.68
N TYR A 123 7.22 -6.53 -13.71
CA TYR A 123 6.81 -6.12 -12.37
C TYR A 123 7.89 -5.24 -11.77
N SER A 124 7.48 -4.26 -10.97
CA SER A 124 8.39 -3.46 -10.15
C SER A 124 7.71 -3.03 -8.85
N ASP A 125 8.54 -2.81 -7.84
CA ASP A 125 8.15 -2.32 -6.53
C ASP A 125 9.23 -1.39 -5.98
N SER A 126 8.87 -0.46 -5.09
CA SER A 126 9.84 0.49 -4.52
C SER A 126 9.51 0.85 -3.09
N VAL A 127 10.57 0.99 -2.28
CA VAL A 127 10.49 1.49 -0.91
C VAL A 127 11.57 2.54 -0.66
N TYR A 128 11.30 3.46 0.26
CA TYR A 128 12.12 4.65 0.47
C TYR A 128 12.46 4.81 1.93
N ALA A 129 13.75 4.90 2.23
CA ALA A 129 14.23 5.13 3.58
C ALA A 129 14.20 6.63 3.95
N SER A 130 14.05 6.95 5.22
CA SER A 130 14.01 8.33 5.73
C SER A 130 15.27 9.15 5.43
N ASN A 131 16.41 8.49 5.21
CA ASN A 131 17.66 9.12 4.78
C ASN A 131 17.67 9.47 3.29
N GLY A 132 16.62 9.17 2.52
CA GLY A 132 16.47 9.42 1.10
C GLY A 132 17.06 8.30 0.20
N THR A 133 17.46 7.15 0.74
CA THR A 133 17.82 6.00 -0.08
C THR A 133 16.56 5.40 -0.70
N ALA A 134 16.54 5.22 -2.01
CA ALA A 134 15.48 4.50 -2.72
C ALA A 134 15.94 3.09 -3.04
N TYR A 135 15.08 2.10 -2.78
CA TYR A 135 15.25 0.72 -3.17
C TYR A 135 14.19 0.37 -4.20
N VAL A 136 14.59 -0.24 -5.30
CA VAL A 136 13.69 -0.62 -6.39
C VAL A 136 13.93 -2.07 -6.78
N TYR A 137 12.90 -2.86 -6.71
CA TYR A 137 12.89 -4.24 -7.18
C TYR A 137 12.26 -4.28 -8.58
N MET A 138 12.88 -5.03 -9.49
CA MET A 138 12.48 -5.14 -10.89
C MET A 138 12.48 -6.60 -11.33
N GLU A 139 11.40 -7.03 -12.00
CA GLU A 139 11.35 -8.25 -12.77
C GLU A 139 11.34 -7.92 -14.26
N TYR A 140 12.15 -8.62 -15.03
CA TYR A 140 12.28 -8.38 -16.46
C TYR A 140 11.70 -9.52 -17.30
N SER A 141 11.35 -9.20 -18.54
CA SER A 141 10.77 -10.15 -19.49
C SER A 141 11.68 -11.34 -19.87
N ASP A 142 12.99 -11.19 -19.66
CA ASP A 142 13.98 -12.28 -19.78
C ASP A 142 14.09 -13.14 -18.54
N LYS A 143 13.18 -12.91 -17.55
CA LYS A 143 13.13 -13.57 -16.23
C LYS A 143 14.25 -13.17 -15.26
N THR A 144 15.11 -12.23 -15.62
CA THR A 144 16.05 -11.66 -14.65
C THR A 144 15.31 -10.81 -13.63
N LYS A 145 15.80 -10.78 -12.41
CA LYS A 145 15.25 -10.00 -11.30
C LYS A 145 16.40 -9.28 -10.62
N LYS A 146 16.22 -7.99 -10.43
CA LYS A 146 17.24 -7.13 -9.84
C LYS A 146 16.66 -6.25 -8.74
N LEU A 147 17.48 -6.05 -7.75
CA LEU A 147 17.23 -5.09 -6.66
C LEU A 147 18.29 -4.00 -6.76
N TYR A 148 17.83 -2.77 -6.84
CA TYR A 148 18.66 -1.58 -6.95
C TYR A 148 18.58 -0.77 -5.67
N SER A 149 19.68 -0.10 -5.32
CA SER A 149 19.70 0.95 -4.31
C SER A 149 20.29 2.23 -4.89
N PHE A 150 19.59 3.33 -4.72
CA PHE A 150 19.98 4.65 -5.17
C PHE A 150 20.16 5.61 -4.01
N ASN A 151 21.18 6.44 -4.04
CA ASN A 151 21.32 7.53 -3.10
C ASN A 151 20.51 8.77 -3.55
N THR A 152 20.52 9.81 -2.74
CA THR A 152 19.77 11.06 -2.97
C THR A 152 20.18 11.81 -4.26
N SER A 153 21.34 11.52 -4.84
CA SER A 153 21.79 12.09 -6.10
C SER A 153 21.49 11.22 -7.33
N GLY A 154 20.77 10.13 -7.17
CA GLY A 154 20.43 9.18 -8.25
C GLY A 154 21.56 8.21 -8.61
N LYS A 155 22.70 8.28 -7.91
CA LYS A 155 23.79 7.33 -8.12
C LYS A 155 23.42 5.99 -7.48
N THR A 156 23.62 4.92 -8.25
CA THR A 156 23.46 3.55 -7.76
C THR A 156 24.50 3.26 -6.67
N ASN A 157 24.03 2.89 -5.49
CA ASN A 157 24.89 2.41 -4.41
C ASN A 157 25.33 0.95 -4.67
N TRP A 158 24.37 0.11 -5.06
CA TRP A 158 24.59 -1.29 -5.38
C TRP A 158 23.42 -1.87 -6.19
N ILE A 159 23.69 -3.00 -6.85
CA ILE A 159 22.69 -3.81 -7.57
C ILE A 159 22.87 -5.27 -7.13
N LYS A 160 21.76 -5.98 -6.91
CA LYS A 160 21.74 -7.41 -6.59
C LYS A 160 20.81 -8.17 -7.51
N THR A 161 21.20 -9.39 -7.85
CA THR A 161 20.32 -10.35 -8.53
C THR A 161 19.49 -11.08 -7.47
N VAL A 162 18.20 -11.24 -7.75
CA VAL A 162 17.26 -12.02 -6.93
C VAL A 162 16.81 -13.22 -7.75
N ASN A 163 16.82 -14.42 -7.15
CA ASN A 163 16.59 -15.66 -7.91
C ASN A 163 15.10 -16.01 -8.10
N SER A 164 14.21 -15.44 -7.30
CA SER A 164 12.76 -15.73 -7.33
C SER A 164 11.96 -14.44 -7.30
N PRO A 165 10.67 -14.44 -7.72
CA PRO A 165 9.78 -13.31 -7.49
C PRO A 165 9.80 -12.90 -6.02
N ALA A 166 9.89 -11.60 -5.77
CA ALA A 166 10.05 -11.07 -4.41
C ALA A 166 9.19 -9.84 -4.18
N SER A 167 8.86 -9.60 -2.91
CA SER A 167 8.41 -8.31 -2.40
C SER A 167 9.51 -7.67 -1.57
N ILE A 168 9.51 -6.35 -1.48
CA ILE A 168 10.46 -5.58 -0.68
C ILE A 168 9.72 -4.76 0.36
N SER A 169 10.33 -4.60 1.53
CA SER A 169 9.79 -3.77 2.63
C SER A 169 10.96 -3.22 3.45
N LEU A 170 10.71 -2.14 4.17
CA LEU A 170 11.62 -1.67 5.20
C LEU A 170 11.09 -2.15 6.56
N LEU A 171 11.92 -2.86 7.33
CA LEU A 171 11.60 -3.23 8.72
C LEU A 171 11.77 -2.07 9.68
N ASP A 172 12.74 -1.24 9.36
CA ASP A 172 13.08 0.04 9.97
C ASP A 172 13.86 0.85 8.93
N ASN A 173 14.28 2.06 9.26
CA ASN A 173 14.93 2.97 8.30
C ASN A 173 16.26 2.47 7.72
N ASP A 174 16.84 1.43 8.28
CA ASP A 174 18.17 0.94 7.88
C ASP A 174 18.16 -0.50 7.36
N THR A 175 17.10 -1.24 7.55
CA THR A 175 17.04 -2.68 7.21
C THR A 175 16.03 -2.93 6.09
N LEU A 176 16.54 -3.32 4.94
CA LEU A 176 15.72 -3.75 3.80
C LEU A 176 15.45 -5.24 3.89
N MET A 177 14.18 -5.61 3.86
CA MET A 177 13.73 -6.99 3.73
C MET A 177 13.39 -7.30 2.28
N VAL A 178 13.82 -8.45 1.83
CA VAL A 178 13.43 -9.07 0.55
C VAL A 178 12.80 -10.42 0.85
N ALA A 179 11.52 -10.58 0.54
CA ALA A 179 10.79 -11.82 0.74
C ALA A 179 10.54 -12.48 -0.62
N SER A 180 11.24 -13.57 -0.91
CA SER A 180 11.18 -14.29 -2.18
C SER A 180 10.32 -15.54 -2.04
N SER A 181 9.25 -15.65 -2.84
CA SER A 181 8.40 -16.85 -2.86
C SER A 181 9.10 -18.01 -3.54
N GLN A 182 9.12 -19.17 -2.88
CA GLN A 182 9.62 -20.45 -3.39
C GLN A 182 8.48 -21.40 -3.82
N GLY A 183 7.24 -20.90 -3.78
CA GLY A 183 6.04 -21.62 -4.19
C GLY A 183 5.56 -22.66 -3.18
N VAL A 184 4.54 -23.41 -3.61
CA VAL A 184 3.90 -24.46 -2.80
C VAL A 184 4.66 -25.75 -2.95
N GLN A 185 5.03 -26.34 -1.82
CA GLN A 185 5.72 -27.62 -1.75
C GLN A 185 4.74 -28.79 -1.87
N SER A 186 5.23 -29.99 -2.16
CA SER A 186 4.40 -31.19 -2.33
C SER A 186 3.54 -31.53 -1.10
N ASN A 187 3.96 -31.12 0.10
CA ASN A 187 3.21 -31.30 1.35
C ASN A 187 2.20 -30.17 1.64
N GLY A 188 1.98 -29.25 0.69
CA GLY A 188 1.07 -28.14 0.80
C GLY A 188 1.64 -26.93 1.56
N SER A 189 2.88 -26.98 2.07
CA SER A 189 3.50 -25.82 2.68
C SER A 189 3.93 -24.82 1.61
N VAL A 190 3.60 -23.55 1.79
CA VAL A 190 4.23 -22.47 1.03
C VAL A 190 5.61 -22.21 1.63
N ARG A 191 6.60 -21.89 0.81
CA ARG A 191 7.93 -21.47 1.28
C ARG A 191 8.29 -20.09 0.78
N SER A 192 8.94 -19.32 1.64
CA SER A 192 9.56 -18.06 1.29
C SER A 192 10.97 -17.98 1.87
N ALA A 193 11.90 -17.44 1.11
CA ALA A 193 13.21 -17.04 1.61
C ALA A 193 13.13 -15.56 1.98
N ILE A 194 13.50 -15.22 3.21
CA ILE A 194 13.58 -13.83 3.67
C ILE A 194 15.05 -13.49 3.84
N SER A 195 15.51 -12.47 3.11
CA SER A 195 16.87 -11.94 3.20
C SER A 195 16.79 -10.51 3.75
N LEU A 196 17.58 -10.20 4.76
CA LEU A 196 17.72 -8.88 5.34
C LEU A 196 19.04 -8.24 4.93
N TYR A 197 18.99 -7.01 4.45
CA TYR A 197 20.16 -6.25 4.02
C TYR A 197 20.30 -4.93 4.78
N ASP A 198 21.54 -4.57 5.08
CA ASP A 198 21.85 -3.21 5.55
C ASP A 198 21.81 -2.20 4.38
N LYS A 199 21.93 -0.92 4.70
CA LYS A 199 21.94 0.17 3.71
C LYS A 199 23.11 0.09 2.69
N LYS A 200 24.18 -0.65 3.00
CA LYS A 200 25.30 -0.89 2.09
C LYS A 200 25.02 -2.10 1.17
N GLY A 201 23.90 -2.78 1.35
CA GLY A 201 23.57 -4.00 0.63
C GLY A 201 24.26 -5.24 1.19
N THR A 202 24.87 -5.18 2.39
CA THR A 202 25.44 -6.36 3.03
C THR A 202 24.32 -7.23 3.56
N LEU A 203 24.35 -8.53 3.26
CA LEU A 203 23.39 -9.48 3.82
C LEU A 203 23.62 -9.60 5.33
N ILE A 204 22.62 -9.22 6.12
CA ILE A 204 22.64 -9.35 7.58
C ILE A 204 22.30 -10.77 7.97
N THR A 205 21.22 -11.30 7.42
CA THR A 205 20.75 -12.66 7.68
C THR A 205 19.81 -13.12 6.57
N GLU A 206 19.69 -14.43 6.43
CA GLU A 206 18.73 -15.07 5.54
C GLU A 206 18.10 -16.27 6.21
N LYS A 207 16.81 -16.47 5.99
CA LYS A 207 16.08 -17.60 6.52
C LYS A 207 14.98 -18.05 5.58
N THR A 208 14.88 -19.36 5.37
CA THR A 208 13.69 -19.94 4.76
C THR A 208 12.63 -20.18 5.82
N ILE A 209 11.43 -19.70 5.56
CA ILE A 209 10.25 -19.88 6.40
C ILE A 209 9.16 -20.64 5.65
N ASN A 210 8.23 -21.25 6.40
CA ASN A 210 7.05 -21.84 5.83
C ASN A 210 5.91 -20.81 5.88
N GLY A 211 5.54 -20.28 4.74
CA GLY A 211 4.46 -19.32 4.58
C GLY A 211 4.78 -18.18 3.62
N ASN A 212 3.78 -17.34 3.37
CA ASN A 212 3.91 -16.09 2.65
C ASN A 212 4.01 -14.93 3.62
N VAL A 213 4.90 -13.99 3.36
CA VAL A 213 4.91 -12.73 4.11
C VAL A 213 3.67 -11.93 3.74
N LEU A 214 2.86 -11.59 4.75
CA LEU A 214 1.69 -10.73 4.61
C LEU A 214 2.08 -9.25 4.75
N LYS A 215 2.86 -8.92 5.78
CA LYS A 215 3.35 -7.56 6.04
C LYS A 215 4.64 -7.61 6.85
N ALA A 216 5.49 -6.61 6.62
CA ALA A 216 6.68 -6.40 7.42
C ALA A 216 6.83 -4.89 7.68
N ASP A 217 6.91 -4.52 8.94
CA ASP A 217 7.01 -3.13 9.40
C ASP A 217 7.39 -3.10 10.89
N HIS A 218 7.87 -1.97 11.41
CA HIS A 218 8.15 -1.73 12.82
C HIS A 218 8.86 -2.91 13.53
N GLY A 219 9.82 -3.53 12.83
CA GLY A 219 10.59 -4.65 13.35
C GLY A 219 9.81 -5.95 13.52
N ARG A 220 8.66 -6.08 12.88
CA ARG A 220 7.83 -7.31 12.85
C ARG A 220 7.63 -7.80 11.43
N ILE A 221 7.52 -9.12 11.29
CA ILE A 221 7.18 -9.80 10.05
C ILE A 221 6.02 -10.74 10.35
N VAL A 222 4.91 -10.54 9.67
CA VAL A 222 3.71 -11.35 9.79
C VAL A 222 3.60 -12.27 8.59
N VAL A 223 3.43 -13.55 8.84
CA VAL A 223 3.50 -14.61 7.83
C VAL A 223 2.23 -15.43 7.86
N ASP A 224 1.57 -15.59 6.72
CA ASP A 224 0.56 -16.62 6.53
C ASP A 224 1.25 -17.98 6.37
N ALA A 225 1.27 -18.75 7.44
CA ALA A 225 1.87 -20.09 7.52
C ALA A 225 0.81 -21.20 7.31
N SER A 226 -0.34 -20.87 6.74
CA SER A 226 -1.39 -21.82 6.40
C SER A 226 -0.89 -22.83 5.38
N LYS A 227 -1.30 -24.09 5.53
CA LYS A 227 -1.08 -25.08 4.50
C LYS A 227 -2.09 -24.88 3.37
N GLN A 228 -1.72 -25.31 2.19
CA GLN A 228 -2.59 -25.39 1.05
C GLN A 228 -2.95 -26.85 0.76
N THR A 229 -4.15 -27.08 0.29
CA THR A 229 -4.63 -28.41 -0.16
C THR A 229 -4.84 -28.35 -1.66
N LYS A 230 -4.37 -29.38 -2.36
CA LYS A 230 -4.56 -29.48 -3.81
C LYS A 230 -5.98 -29.97 -4.09
N VAL A 231 -6.77 -29.18 -4.79
CA VAL A 231 -8.10 -29.52 -5.26
C VAL A 231 -8.11 -29.45 -6.79
N GLY A 232 -8.11 -30.62 -7.44
CA GLY A 232 -7.91 -30.68 -8.88
C GLY A 232 -6.53 -30.14 -9.28
N ASN A 233 -6.51 -29.13 -10.14
CA ASN A 233 -5.28 -28.45 -10.59
C ASN A 233 -4.91 -27.20 -9.78
N PHE A 234 -5.70 -26.84 -8.77
CA PHE A 234 -5.52 -25.61 -8.00
C PHE A 234 -5.10 -25.91 -6.57
N TRP A 235 -4.31 -24.99 -6.00
CA TRP A 235 -4.00 -24.95 -4.59
C TRP A 235 -4.98 -24.03 -3.87
N GLN A 236 -5.59 -24.52 -2.80
CA GLN A 236 -6.51 -23.78 -1.94
C GLN A 236 -5.99 -23.76 -0.51
N GLN A 237 -6.28 -22.71 0.24
CA GLN A 237 -5.94 -22.64 1.65
C GLN A 237 -6.64 -23.81 2.38
N ALA A 238 -5.89 -24.56 3.17
CA ALA A 238 -6.46 -25.62 3.99
C ALA A 238 -7.28 -25.01 5.13
N ALA A 239 -8.21 -25.82 5.65
CA ALA A 239 -8.87 -25.50 6.91
C ALA A 239 -7.84 -25.20 8.01
N ASN A 240 -8.20 -24.39 8.99
CA ASN A 240 -7.33 -23.92 10.07
C ASN A 240 -6.16 -23.04 9.59
N PRO A 241 -6.44 -21.83 9.10
CA PRO A 241 -5.39 -20.88 8.78
C PRO A 241 -4.45 -20.65 9.96
N LYS A 242 -3.19 -20.38 9.66
CA LYS A 242 -2.15 -20.17 10.67
C LYS A 242 -1.36 -18.91 10.36
N VAL A 243 -1.16 -18.07 11.35
CA VAL A 243 -0.24 -16.94 11.29
C VAL A 243 0.98 -17.20 12.15
N GLU A 244 2.15 -16.82 11.66
CA GLU A 244 3.38 -16.78 12.44
C GLU A 244 3.92 -15.35 12.47
N ILE A 245 4.46 -14.96 13.62
CA ILE A 245 4.99 -13.62 13.87
C ILE A 245 6.47 -13.75 14.19
N TYR A 246 7.29 -12.99 13.46
CA TYR A 246 8.74 -12.97 13.60
C TYR A 246 9.22 -11.58 14.00
N ASP A 247 10.34 -11.53 14.70
CA ASP A 247 11.08 -10.30 14.96
C ASP A 247 11.98 -9.90 13.77
N ARG A 248 12.62 -8.73 13.89
CA ARG A 248 13.56 -8.21 12.89
C ARG A 248 14.83 -9.05 12.68
N THR A 249 15.07 -10.04 13.51
CA THR A 249 16.21 -10.97 13.40
C THR A 249 15.79 -12.33 12.85
N LEU A 250 14.54 -12.42 12.37
CA LEU A 250 13.89 -13.63 11.86
C LEU A 250 13.72 -14.74 12.92
N ASN A 251 13.69 -14.40 14.20
CA ASN A 251 13.26 -15.33 15.23
C ASN A 251 11.75 -15.33 15.34
N ARG A 252 11.15 -16.52 15.34
CA ARG A 252 9.72 -16.65 15.54
C ARG A 252 9.36 -16.31 17.00
N LEU A 253 8.58 -15.25 17.18
CA LEU A 253 8.07 -14.84 18.49
C LEU A 253 6.91 -15.72 18.92
N SER A 254 5.98 -15.96 18.00
CA SER A 254 4.76 -16.71 18.28
C SER A 254 4.15 -17.29 17.02
N PHE A 255 3.09 -18.06 17.21
CA PHE A 255 2.13 -18.41 16.16
C PHE A 255 0.72 -18.47 16.73
N TYR A 256 -0.26 -18.31 15.85
CA TYR A 256 -1.66 -18.49 16.18
C TYR A 256 -2.32 -19.38 15.13
N GLN A 257 -2.96 -20.44 15.60
CA GLN A 257 -3.75 -21.37 14.78
C GLN A 257 -5.21 -20.95 14.87
N PHE A 258 -5.79 -20.52 13.76
CA PHE A 258 -7.20 -20.18 13.70
C PHE A 258 -8.08 -21.42 13.77
N PRO A 259 -9.33 -21.28 14.28
CA PRO A 259 -10.31 -22.36 14.21
C PRO A 259 -10.63 -22.79 12.76
N ALA A 260 -11.17 -23.98 12.60
CA ALA A 260 -11.50 -24.53 11.28
C ALA A 260 -12.51 -23.72 10.46
N ASN A 261 -13.30 -22.89 11.12
CA ASN A 261 -14.28 -22.00 10.49
C ASN A 261 -13.72 -20.62 10.11
N ALA A 262 -12.42 -20.38 10.27
CA ALA A 262 -11.78 -19.21 9.72
C ALA A 262 -11.47 -19.46 8.24
N ASN A 263 -12.01 -18.64 7.34
CA ASN A 263 -11.90 -18.84 5.91
C ASN A 263 -10.70 -18.12 5.32
N THR A 264 -10.41 -16.90 5.78
CA THR A 264 -9.34 -16.07 5.23
C THR A 264 -8.60 -15.31 6.31
N LEU A 265 -7.29 -15.20 6.13
CA LEU A 265 -6.44 -14.28 6.86
C LEU A 265 -6.18 -13.09 5.95
N GLY A 266 -6.94 -12.04 6.17
CA GLY A 266 -6.86 -10.84 5.33
C GLY A 266 -7.20 -11.13 3.86
N ASP A 267 -8.03 -10.35 3.24
CA ASP A 267 -8.46 -10.56 1.84
C ASP A 267 -7.41 -10.09 0.82
N GLY A 268 -6.11 -10.22 1.15
CA GLY A 268 -5.01 -9.93 0.23
C GLY A 268 -4.72 -8.45 0.00
N GLY A 269 -5.44 -7.53 0.66
CA GLY A 269 -5.15 -6.10 0.63
C GLY A 269 -4.40 -5.65 1.89
N GLY A 270 -3.49 -4.71 1.78
CA GLY A 270 -2.73 -4.13 2.90
C GLY A 270 -3.59 -3.54 4.02
N GLU A 271 -4.87 -3.37 3.78
CA GLU A 271 -5.87 -2.79 4.67
C GLU A 271 -6.45 -3.77 5.70
N SER A 272 -6.11 -5.06 5.62
CA SER A 272 -6.59 -6.08 6.54
C SER A 272 -5.61 -6.44 7.66
N LEU A 273 -4.41 -5.86 7.62
CA LEU A 273 -3.33 -6.12 8.55
C LEU A 273 -2.55 -4.83 8.85
N ALA A 274 -2.41 -4.51 10.11
CA ALA A 274 -1.67 -3.35 10.59
C ALA A 274 -0.65 -3.77 11.66
N ILE A 275 0.55 -3.17 11.61
CA ILE A 275 1.58 -3.31 12.62
C ILE A 275 1.76 -1.93 13.26
N LEU A 276 1.60 -1.84 14.57
CA LEU A 276 1.72 -0.60 15.34
C LEU A 276 3.20 -0.30 15.64
N ASP A 277 3.50 0.95 15.99
CA ASP A 277 4.88 1.39 16.31
C ASP A 277 5.52 0.56 17.44
N ASP A 278 4.74 0.11 18.41
CA ASP A 278 5.22 -0.76 19.49
C ASP A 278 5.41 -2.23 19.06
N GLY A 279 5.09 -2.56 17.80
CA GLY A 279 5.15 -3.90 17.25
C GLY A 279 3.95 -4.79 17.58
N SER A 280 2.89 -4.25 18.18
CA SER A 280 1.59 -4.93 18.28
C SER A 280 0.95 -5.06 16.88
N ILE A 281 0.10 -6.06 16.69
CA ILE A 281 -0.47 -6.37 15.37
C ILE A 281 -1.97 -6.40 15.45
N ILE A 282 -2.62 -5.79 14.48
CA ILE A 282 -4.08 -5.86 14.27
C ILE A 282 -4.33 -6.57 12.95
N MET A 283 -5.15 -7.61 12.96
CA MET A 283 -5.46 -8.41 11.79
C MET A 283 -6.96 -8.60 11.66
N ARG A 284 -7.49 -8.48 10.45
CA ARG A 284 -8.84 -8.92 10.10
C ARG A 284 -8.82 -10.40 9.75
N ALA A 285 -9.74 -11.16 10.29
CA ALA A 285 -10.00 -12.54 9.92
C ALA A 285 -11.49 -12.73 9.65
N ASN A 286 -11.84 -13.47 8.60
CA ASN A 286 -13.21 -13.83 8.28
C ASN A 286 -13.51 -15.22 8.81
N PHE A 287 -14.68 -15.38 9.46
CA PHE A 287 -15.18 -16.64 10.01
C PHE A 287 -16.52 -16.98 9.38
N GLU A 288 -16.65 -18.20 8.88
CA GLU A 288 -17.81 -18.68 8.11
C GLU A 288 -19.16 -18.38 8.77
N ASN A 289 -19.26 -18.56 10.10
CA ASN A 289 -20.52 -18.45 10.82
C ASN A 289 -20.70 -17.16 11.63
N THR A 290 -19.64 -16.38 11.81
CA THR A 290 -19.66 -15.18 12.68
C THR A 290 -19.15 -13.92 11.98
N GLY A 291 -18.82 -14.03 10.69
CA GLY A 291 -18.38 -12.90 9.86
C GLY A 291 -16.98 -12.40 10.22
N ASN A 292 -16.72 -11.14 9.92
CA ASN A 292 -15.43 -10.50 10.10
C ASN A 292 -15.13 -10.23 11.58
N ARG A 293 -13.89 -10.48 11.98
CA ARG A 293 -13.38 -10.16 13.31
C ARG A 293 -12.05 -9.45 13.22
N LEU A 294 -11.80 -8.52 14.14
CA LEU A 294 -10.47 -8.01 14.41
C LEU A 294 -9.81 -8.84 15.50
N MET A 295 -8.56 -9.18 15.26
CA MET A 295 -7.69 -9.93 16.16
C MET A 295 -6.51 -9.05 16.53
N GLY A 296 -6.31 -8.78 17.82
CA GLY A 296 -5.19 -7.99 18.32
C GLY A 296 -4.13 -8.91 18.95
N PHE A 297 -2.89 -8.79 18.47
CA PHE A 297 -1.74 -9.52 19.02
C PHE A 297 -0.81 -8.54 19.73
N GLY A 298 -0.39 -8.86 20.93
CA GLY A 298 0.51 -8.03 21.70
C GLY A 298 1.94 -8.02 21.14
N ILE A 299 2.81 -7.24 21.77
CA ILE A 299 4.23 -7.11 21.39
C ILE A 299 5.00 -8.44 21.46
N ASP A 300 4.52 -9.39 22.26
CA ASP A 300 5.06 -10.76 22.34
C ASP A 300 4.50 -11.67 21.23
N GLY A 301 3.67 -11.13 20.34
CA GLY A 301 3.03 -11.83 19.25
C GLY A 301 1.90 -12.76 19.65
N LYS A 302 1.47 -12.78 20.93
CA LYS A 302 0.35 -13.61 21.36
C LYS A 302 -0.97 -12.90 21.18
N LEU A 303 -2.03 -13.68 20.88
CA LEU A 303 -3.37 -13.16 20.82
C LEU A 303 -3.79 -12.55 22.16
N ALA A 304 -4.05 -11.25 22.16
CA ALA A 304 -4.52 -10.51 23.31
C ALA A 304 -6.05 -10.44 23.38
N TRP A 305 -6.69 -10.24 22.24
CA TRP A 305 -8.14 -10.15 22.13
C TRP A 305 -8.63 -10.42 20.71
N GLY A 306 -9.95 -10.71 20.59
CA GLY A 306 -10.67 -10.78 19.32
C GLY A 306 -12.06 -10.21 19.48
N ARG A 307 -12.53 -9.40 18.51
CA ARG A 307 -13.87 -8.81 18.52
C ARG A 307 -14.53 -8.89 17.14
N ALA A 308 -15.84 -9.03 17.14
CA ALA A 308 -16.63 -8.96 15.90
C ALA A 308 -16.65 -7.51 15.36
N ILE A 309 -16.66 -7.37 14.05
CA ILE A 309 -16.89 -6.12 13.33
C ILE A 309 -18.04 -6.29 12.36
N VAL A 310 -18.76 -5.21 12.11
CA VAL A 310 -19.90 -5.20 11.18
C VAL A 310 -19.39 -4.71 9.81
N GLY A 311 -19.66 -5.49 8.77
CA GLY A 311 -19.31 -5.12 7.39
C GLY A 311 -17.81 -5.23 7.08
N ASP A 312 -17.44 -4.67 5.94
CA ASP A 312 -16.04 -4.53 5.54
C ASP A 312 -15.43 -3.34 6.26
N ALA A 313 -14.41 -3.59 7.05
CA ALA A 313 -13.67 -2.57 7.77
C ALA A 313 -12.27 -2.43 7.18
N TYR A 314 -11.88 -1.21 6.87
CA TYR A 314 -10.52 -0.86 6.52
C TYR A 314 -9.75 -0.53 7.80
N ILE A 315 -8.52 -1.07 7.92
CA ILE A 315 -7.67 -0.86 9.08
C ILE A 315 -6.46 -0.05 8.63
N GLN A 316 -6.31 1.13 9.23
CA GLN A 316 -5.12 1.96 9.05
C GLN A 316 -4.48 2.25 10.40
N THR A 317 -3.18 2.40 10.41
CA THR A 317 -2.41 2.68 11.64
C THR A 317 -1.81 4.07 11.60
N ALA A 318 -1.67 4.67 12.78
CA ALA A 318 -0.79 5.80 13.00
C ALA A 318 -0.25 5.72 14.44
N GLY A 319 1.05 5.64 14.57
CA GLY A 319 1.68 5.43 15.86
C GLY A 319 1.22 4.13 16.53
N ASN A 320 0.83 4.22 17.80
CA ASN A 320 0.28 3.09 18.58
C ASN A 320 -1.26 3.01 18.53
N GLY A 321 -1.89 3.76 17.61
CA GLY A 321 -3.31 3.71 17.33
C GLY A 321 -3.62 3.01 16.02
N TYR A 322 -4.86 2.56 15.88
CA TYR A 322 -5.40 2.10 14.60
C TYR A 322 -6.83 2.57 14.45
N THR A 323 -7.21 2.87 13.23
CA THR A 323 -8.59 3.23 12.91
C THR A 323 -9.32 2.07 12.27
N VAL A 324 -10.61 2.05 12.51
CA VAL A 324 -11.56 1.17 11.81
C VAL A 324 -12.59 2.07 11.16
N PHE A 325 -12.65 1.99 9.84
CA PHE A 325 -13.62 2.73 9.07
C PHE A 325 -14.79 1.84 8.67
N THR A 326 -16.02 2.30 8.94
CA THR A 326 -17.25 1.62 8.57
C THR A 326 -18.26 2.63 8.01
N GLY A 327 -18.43 2.64 6.69
CA GLY A 327 -19.39 3.52 6.04
C GLY A 327 -19.04 5.01 6.20
N GLN A 328 -19.65 5.71 7.14
CA GLN A 328 -19.41 7.14 7.40
C GLN A 328 -18.67 7.39 8.71
N LYS A 329 -18.30 6.33 9.42
CA LYS A 329 -17.77 6.41 10.77
C LYS A 329 -16.33 5.94 10.81
N LEU A 330 -15.45 6.77 11.32
CA LEU A 330 -14.08 6.45 11.65
C LEU A 330 -13.96 6.29 13.16
N GLU A 331 -13.51 5.14 13.60
CA GLU A 331 -13.27 4.85 15.01
C GLU A 331 -11.77 4.67 15.26
N LEU A 332 -11.24 5.39 16.24
CA LEU A 332 -9.86 5.27 16.67
C LEU A 332 -9.77 4.34 17.89
N TYR A 333 -8.84 3.44 17.82
CA TYR A 333 -8.55 2.45 18.85
C TYR A 333 -7.07 2.38 19.20
N THR A 334 -6.79 1.92 20.38
CA THR A 334 -5.48 1.38 20.78
C THR A 334 -5.64 -0.10 21.13
N MET A 335 -4.57 -0.79 21.48
CA MET A 335 -4.63 -2.15 22.00
C MET A 335 -5.49 -2.27 23.28
N LYS A 336 -5.70 -1.17 24.01
CA LYS A 336 -6.53 -1.12 25.24
C LYS A 336 -8.01 -0.93 24.96
N GLY A 337 -8.39 -0.49 23.77
CA GLY A 337 -9.78 -0.27 23.38
C GLY A 337 -9.99 1.01 22.59
N LYS A 338 -11.28 1.37 22.44
CA LYS A 338 -11.70 2.55 21.71
C LYS A 338 -11.29 3.84 22.42
N VAL A 339 -10.70 4.76 21.67
CA VAL A 339 -10.28 6.08 22.16
C VAL A 339 -11.36 7.12 21.84
N THR A 340 -11.72 7.23 20.56
CA THR A 340 -12.69 8.22 20.08
C THR A 340 -13.33 7.75 18.77
N GLU A 341 -14.30 8.51 18.29
CA GLU A 341 -14.93 8.28 16.98
C GLU A 341 -15.32 9.57 16.32
N ARG A 342 -15.40 9.55 15.00
CA ARG A 342 -15.88 10.67 14.19
C ARG A 342 -16.83 10.18 13.11
N THR A 343 -17.91 10.94 12.87
CA THR A 343 -18.87 10.67 11.80
C THR A 343 -18.82 11.79 10.77
N PHE A 344 -18.73 11.42 9.50
CA PHE A 344 -18.68 12.33 8.37
C PHE A 344 -20.05 12.40 7.71
N LYS A 345 -20.77 13.53 7.90
CA LYS A 345 -22.17 13.69 7.46
C LYS A 345 -22.33 13.79 5.94
N ASP A 346 -21.34 14.38 5.28
CA ASP A 346 -21.37 14.67 3.85
C ASP A 346 -20.71 13.59 2.98
N ALA A 347 -20.28 12.50 3.62
CA ALA A 347 -19.63 11.40 2.95
C ALA A 347 -20.64 10.59 2.14
N GLN A 348 -20.46 10.55 0.83
CA GLN A 348 -21.07 9.49 0.03
C GLN A 348 -20.33 8.19 0.28
N PRO A 349 -20.99 7.12 0.75
CA PRO A 349 -20.32 5.90 1.22
C PRO A 349 -19.47 5.16 0.16
N ALA A 350 -19.63 5.51 -1.11
CA ALA A 350 -19.13 4.70 -2.23
C ALA A 350 -17.66 4.93 -2.59
N LEU A 351 -16.96 5.90 -2.00
CA LEU A 351 -15.63 6.32 -2.49
C LEU A 351 -14.67 6.69 -1.36
N MET A 352 -14.73 6.01 -0.23
CA MET A 352 -13.80 6.32 0.84
C MET A 352 -12.52 5.51 0.74
N HIS A 353 -11.44 6.24 0.65
CA HIS A 353 -10.11 5.74 0.90
C HIS A 353 -9.61 6.35 2.22
N VAL A 354 -9.07 5.51 3.08
CA VAL A 354 -8.40 5.94 4.31
C VAL A 354 -6.97 5.51 4.18
N ASP A 355 -6.06 6.48 4.10
CA ASP A 355 -4.64 6.23 4.04
C ASP A 355 -3.92 6.77 5.27
N GLN A 356 -2.77 6.20 5.56
CA GLN A 356 -1.80 6.80 6.45
C GLN A 356 -0.89 7.71 5.63
N THR A 357 -0.76 8.97 6.06
CA THR A 357 0.21 9.89 5.48
C THR A 357 1.64 9.53 5.87
N GLN A 358 2.63 10.06 5.15
CA GLN A 358 4.03 9.76 5.45
C GLN A 358 4.50 10.26 6.84
N ASP A 359 3.84 11.28 7.38
CA ASP A 359 4.09 11.82 8.73
C ASP A 359 3.16 11.26 9.79
N GLY A 360 2.44 10.18 9.46
CA GLY A 360 1.68 9.40 10.42
C GLY A 360 0.29 9.97 10.77
N GLN A 361 -0.26 10.85 9.95
CA GLN A 361 -1.64 11.32 10.08
C GLN A 361 -2.59 10.41 9.28
N TYR A 362 -3.90 10.60 9.40
CA TYR A 362 -4.88 9.93 8.58
C TYR A 362 -5.35 10.86 7.45
N GLN A 363 -5.27 10.39 6.22
CA GLN A 363 -5.87 11.04 5.07
C GLN A 363 -7.16 10.33 4.69
N LEU A 364 -8.25 11.09 4.54
CA LEU A 364 -9.54 10.59 4.06
C LEU A 364 -9.99 11.42 2.86
N ASP A 365 -10.22 10.77 1.75
CA ASP A 365 -10.68 11.41 0.53
C ASP A 365 -12.12 10.99 0.21
N PHE A 366 -13.01 11.99 0.19
CA PHE A 366 -14.37 11.87 -0.28
C PHE A 366 -14.50 12.54 -1.65
N ALA A 367 -15.55 12.25 -2.38
CA ALA A 367 -15.77 12.77 -3.74
C ALA A 367 -15.61 14.30 -3.89
N LYS A 368 -15.80 15.07 -2.81
CA LYS A 368 -15.71 16.55 -2.85
C LYS A 368 -14.90 17.16 -1.71
N THR A 369 -14.48 16.37 -0.75
CA THR A 369 -13.81 16.88 0.45
C THR A 369 -12.76 15.90 0.90
N GLY A 370 -11.54 16.37 1.11
CA GLY A 370 -10.48 15.62 1.75
C GLY A 370 -10.23 16.12 3.17
N TYR A 371 -9.81 15.22 4.02
CA TYR A 371 -9.48 15.48 5.42
C TYR A 371 -8.09 14.94 5.73
N ILE A 372 -7.30 15.73 6.45
CA ILE A 372 -6.12 15.25 7.18
C ILE A 372 -6.46 15.33 8.65
N LEU A 373 -6.34 14.23 9.36
CA LEU A 373 -6.75 14.12 10.75
C LEU A 373 -5.57 13.81 11.66
N ASP A 374 -5.62 14.40 12.84
CA ASP A 374 -4.71 14.06 13.93
C ASP A 374 -4.86 12.58 14.32
N PRO A 375 -3.76 11.80 14.40
CA PRO A 375 -3.82 10.37 14.62
C PRO A 375 -4.20 9.96 16.05
N GLN A 376 -4.26 10.91 17.00
CA GLN A 376 -4.58 10.63 18.40
C GLN A 376 -6.00 11.06 18.77
N THR A 377 -6.54 12.10 18.11
CA THR A 377 -7.82 12.71 18.45
C THR A 377 -8.87 12.61 17.35
N LEU A 378 -8.48 12.37 16.10
CA LEU A 378 -9.28 12.49 14.88
C LEU A 378 -9.78 13.92 14.61
N ASP A 379 -9.17 14.92 15.23
CA ASP A 379 -9.46 16.32 14.93
C ASP A 379 -8.92 16.72 13.57
N ASP A 380 -9.53 17.73 12.95
CA ASP A 380 -9.08 18.25 11.68
C ASP A 380 -7.73 18.96 11.81
N VAL A 381 -6.74 18.46 11.08
CA VAL A 381 -5.50 19.18 10.80
C VAL A 381 -5.72 20.04 9.55
N HIS A 382 -6.31 19.44 8.50
CA HIS A 382 -6.72 20.15 7.29
C HIS A 382 -8.05 19.62 6.77
N ILE A 383 -8.82 20.53 6.16
CA ILE A 383 -10.00 20.20 5.37
C ILE A 383 -9.84 20.92 4.02
N TYR A 384 -9.91 20.17 2.93
CA TYR A 384 -9.80 20.74 1.59
C TYR A 384 -10.91 20.23 0.68
N THR A 385 -11.38 21.08 -0.23
CA THR A 385 -12.34 20.66 -1.26
C THR A 385 -11.61 20.18 -2.48
N THR A 386 -11.92 18.97 -2.92
CA THR A 386 -11.54 18.49 -4.24
C THR A 386 -12.52 19.08 -5.25
N SER A 387 -12.10 20.02 -6.08
CA SER A 387 -12.92 20.47 -7.20
C SER A 387 -12.79 19.49 -8.36
N ALA A 388 -13.81 19.46 -9.26
CA ALA A 388 -13.75 18.64 -10.49
C ALA A 388 -12.58 19.00 -11.43
N SER A 389 -11.88 20.10 -11.16
CA SER A 389 -10.66 20.53 -11.86
C SER A 389 -9.37 20.16 -11.13
N VAL A 390 -9.46 19.72 -9.88
CA VAL A 390 -8.38 18.93 -9.26
C VAL A 390 -8.81 17.51 -9.50
N PRO A 391 -8.09 16.73 -10.31
CA PRO A 391 -8.40 15.32 -10.48
C PRO A 391 -8.62 14.75 -9.10
N SER A 392 -9.67 13.95 -8.96
CA SER A 392 -9.88 13.19 -7.76
C SER A 392 -8.51 12.70 -7.34
N LEU A 393 -8.12 12.82 -6.08
CA LEU A 393 -6.87 12.25 -5.56
C LEU A 393 -6.85 10.71 -5.72
N GLU A 394 -7.77 10.15 -6.51
CA GLU A 394 -7.73 8.81 -7.13
C GLU A 394 -6.43 8.57 -7.92
N GLY A 395 -5.71 9.65 -8.30
CA GLY A 395 -4.32 9.61 -8.71
C GLY A 395 -3.41 9.54 -7.48
N VAL A 396 -2.37 8.79 -7.59
CA VAL A 396 -1.38 8.60 -6.54
C VAL A 396 -0.95 9.96 -5.97
N SER A 397 -1.24 10.18 -4.70
CA SER A 397 -0.81 11.37 -3.96
C SER A 397 -0.10 10.96 -2.67
N THR A 398 0.69 11.86 -2.10
CA THR A 398 1.27 11.68 -0.77
C THR A 398 1.20 13.00 -0.01
N TYR A 399 0.98 12.90 1.30
CA TYR A 399 0.95 14.04 2.20
C TYR A 399 2.10 13.94 3.21
N VAL A 400 2.77 15.05 3.45
CA VAL A 400 3.80 15.20 4.49
C VAL A 400 4.02 16.69 4.79
N ASP A 401 4.16 17.07 6.06
CA ASP A 401 4.51 18.44 6.50
C ASP A 401 3.59 19.52 5.88
N ASP A 402 2.26 19.38 6.00
CA ASP A 402 1.25 20.29 5.44
C ASP A 402 1.27 20.43 3.91
N VAL A 403 1.86 19.47 3.21
CA VAL A 403 2.01 19.50 1.76
C VAL A 403 1.44 18.24 1.12
N ILE A 404 0.61 18.42 0.10
CA ILE A 404 0.20 17.34 -0.81
C ILE A 404 1.07 17.39 -2.06
N TYR A 405 1.66 16.25 -2.42
CA TYR A 405 2.25 16.02 -3.72
C TYR A 405 1.32 15.09 -4.50
N SER A 406 0.86 15.52 -5.65
CA SER A 406 -0.11 14.79 -6.46
C SER A 406 0.29 14.80 -7.93
N MET A 407 0.04 13.69 -8.60
CA MET A 407 0.21 13.60 -10.05
C MET A 407 -1.06 14.00 -10.76
N ASN A 408 -0.89 14.84 -11.79
CA ASN A 408 -1.95 15.26 -12.70
C ASN A 408 -1.38 15.42 -14.11
N ASP A 409 -2.00 14.79 -15.10
CA ASP A 409 -1.59 14.86 -16.51
C ASP A 409 -0.07 14.67 -16.69
N GLU A 410 0.48 13.61 -16.07
CA GLU A 410 1.91 13.28 -16.09
C GLU A 410 2.84 14.33 -15.45
N LYS A 411 2.29 15.24 -14.66
CA LYS A 411 3.05 16.28 -13.95
C LYS A 411 2.85 16.17 -12.46
N LEU A 412 3.94 16.25 -11.72
CA LEU A 412 3.92 16.35 -10.26
C LEU A 412 3.60 17.79 -9.86
N SER A 413 2.63 17.95 -8.98
CA SER A 413 2.24 19.25 -8.42
C SER A 413 2.38 19.23 -6.90
N LYS A 414 2.80 20.36 -6.34
CA LYS A 414 2.90 20.60 -4.89
C LYS A 414 1.80 21.55 -4.46
N TYR A 415 1.03 21.14 -3.47
CA TYR A 415 -0.01 21.96 -2.84
C TYR A 415 0.35 22.17 -1.37
N VAL A 416 0.45 23.42 -0.94
CA VAL A 416 0.67 23.76 0.47
C VAL A 416 -0.68 24.05 1.10
N LEU A 417 -1.09 23.22 2.05
CA LEU A 417 -2.34 23.38 2.79
C LEU A 417 -2.17 24.45 3.86
N LYS A 418 -3.26 25.15 4.14
CA LYS A 418 -3.32 26.05 5.29
C LYS A 418 -3.86 25.30 6.49
N ALA A 419 -3.33 25.58 7.67
CA ALA A 419 -3.86 25.00 8.89
C ALA A 419 -5.37 25.29 9.00
N ALA A 420 -6.15 24.31 9.44
CA ALA A 420 -7.57 24.49 9.72
C ALA A 420 -7.73 25.64 10.75
N ALA A 421 -8.63 26.59 10.47
CA ALA A 421 -8.95 27.60 11.45
C ALA A 421 -9.57 26.93 12.68
N LYS A 422 -8.94 27.10 13.83
CA LYS A 422 -9.40 26.55 15.12
C LYS A 422 -10.64 27.29 15.61
#